data_e51088d9925bdf43bfbd892ee5a34479
#
_entry.id   e51088d9925bdf43bfbd892ee5a34479
#
_cell.length_a   1.000
_cell.length_b   1.000
_cell.length_c   1.000
_cell.angle_alpha   90.00
_cell.angle_beta   90.00
_cell.angle_gamma   90.00
#
_symmetry.space_group_name_H-M   'P 1'
#
loop_
_entity.id
_entity.type
_entity.pdbx_description
1 polymer ?
#
loop_
_entity_poly.entity_id
_entity_poly.type
_entity_poly.pdbx_seq_one_letter_code
_entity_poly.pdbx_strand_id
1 'polypeptide(L)'
;MLPRAEQKLQTRQALLDAACQLMESGRGFGSISLREVAKAAAIVPTGFYRHFPDMDALGLALVAEVDDTFRQTIRLVRHNEFELGGITDASVRIFLDVVAAHRAQFLFLAREQYGGSQAVRQAIARLRQGISNDLSTDLARMKRWQHLDNAALAVMADLVVKTVFATLPELIDDPQQGYPQALSAREKITQQLRFIFVGARHWQGLGNPG
;
A
#
# COMPACT_ATOMS: atom_id res chain seq x y z
N MET A 1 -14.65 -8.77 -32.22
CA MET A 1 -14.30 -9.90 -31.32
C MET A 1 -12.88 -9.64 -30.84
N LEU A 2 -12.66 -9.53 -29.52
CA LEU A 2 -11.34 -9.24 -28.97
C LEU A 2 -10.37 -10.41 -29.20
N PRO A 3 -9.07 -10.17 -29.38
CA PRO A 3 -8.06 -11.22 -29.47
C PRO A 3 -8.06 -12.11 -28.20
N ARG A 4 -7.77 -13.41 -28.37
CA ARG A 4 -7.75 -14.36 -27.24
C ARG A 4 -6.87 -13.95 -26.06
N ALA A 5 -5.73 -13.28 -26.33
CA ALA A 5 -4.84 -12.78 -25.30
C ALA A 5 -5.50 -11.67 -24.47
N GLU A 6 -6.21 -10.77 -25.12
CA GLU A 6 -6.92 -9.66 -24.47
C GLU A 6 -8.11 -10.16 -23.65
N GLN A 7 -8.88 -11.12 -24.17
CA GLN A 7 -9.94 -11.80 -23.40
C GLN A 7 -9.39 -12.48 -22.15
N LYS A 8 -8.21 -13.10 -22.24
CA LYS A 8 -7.55 -13.75 -21.10
C LYS A 8 -7.18 -12.72 -20.03
N LEU A 9 -6.64 -11.56 -20.43
CA LEU A 9 -6.31 -10.48 -19.48
C LEU A 9 -7.56 -9.90 -18.83
N GLN A 10 -8.61 -9.62 -19.61
CA GLN A 10 -9.88 -9.11 -19.06
C GLN A 10 -10.51 -10.10 -18.07
N THR A 11 -10.51 -11.38 -18.38
CA THR A 11 -11.04 -12.41 -17.48
C THR A 11 -10.22 -12.49 -16.19
N ARG A 12 -8.88 -12.38 -16.30
CA ARG A 12 -8.00 -12.36 -15.13
C ARG A 12 -8.28 -11.15 -14.25
N GLN A 13 -8.46 -9.96 -14.85
CA GLN A 13 -8.80 -8.73 -14.13
C GLN A 13 -10.17 -8.85 -13.45
N ALA A 14 -11.18 -9.36 -14.14
CA ALA A 14 -12.51 -9.56 -13.55
C ALA A 14 -12.49 -10.46 -12.30
N LEU A 15 -11.57 -11.46 -12.25
CA LEU A 15 -11.39 -12.29 -11.04
C LEU A 15 -10.76 -11.50 -9.88
N LEU A 16 -9.79 -10.63 -10.15
CA LEU A 16 -9.16 -9.78 -9.15
C LEU A 16 -10.16 -8.75 -8.60
N ASP A 17 -10.90 -8.10 -9.48
CA ASP A 17 -11.93 -7.11 -9.12
C ASP A 17 -13.05 -7.76 -8.30
N ALA A 18 -13.49 -8.96 -8.70
CA ALA A 18 -14.52 -9.72 -7.97
C ALA A 18 -14.06 -10.09 -6.55
N ALA A 19 -12.81 -10.48 -6.37
CA ALA A 19 -12.26 -10.75 -5.03
C ALA A 19 -12.26 -9.49 -4.16
N CYS A 20 -11.80 -8.36 -4.71
CA CYS A 20 -11.83 -7.07 -4.03
C CYS A 20 -13.25 -6.65 -3.64
N GLN A 21 -14.20 -6.76 -4.56
CA GLN A 21 -15.61 -6.43 -4.32
C GLN A 21 -16.24 -7.28 -3.20
N LEU A 22 -15.94 -8.58 -3.16
CA LEU A 22 -16.40 -9.47 -2.09
C LEU A 22 -15.82 -9.06 -0.73
N MET A 23 -14.62 -8.52 -0.69
CA MET A 23 -13.99 -8.02 0.55
C MET A 23 -14.60 -6.71 1.03
N GLU A 24 -15.09 -5.85 0.16
CA GLU A 24 -15.75 -4.59 0.53
C GLU A 24 -17.01 -4.81 1.39
N SER A 25 -17.64 -5.98 1.30
CA SER A 25 -18.76 -6.38 2.17
C SER A 25 -18.34 -6.69 3.62
N GLY A 26 -17.10 -6.43 4.02
CA GLY A 26 -16.57 -6.66 5.37
C GLY A 26 -15.90 -8.01 5.57
N ARG A 27 -15.81 -8.86 4.55
CA ARG A 27 -15.22 -10.21 4.62
C ARG A 27 -13.71 -10.15 4.45
N GLY A 28 -12.97 -10.96 5.20
CA GLY A 28 -11.54 -11.21 4.96
C GLY A 28 -11.31 -12.13 3.76
N PHE A 29 -10.19 -11.98 3.07
CA PHE A 29 -9.82 -12.78 1.90
C PHE A 29 -9.88 -14.29 2.16
N GLY A 30 -9.39 -14.74 3.32
CA GLY A 30 -9.41 -16.15 3.72
C GLY A 30 -10.80 -16.74 3.94
N SER A 31 -11.86 -15.93 4.03
CA SER A 31 -13.26 -16.37 4.15
C SER A 31 -13.99 -16.45 2.81
N ILE A 32 -13.33 -16.03 1.73
CA ILE A 32 -13.89 -16.02 0.37
C ILE A 32 -13.43 -17.28 -0.36
N SER A 33 -14.38 -18.00 -0.93
CA SER A 33 -14.08 -19.19 -1.71
C SER A 33 -13.85 -18.88 -3.19
N LEU A 34 -13.06 -19.70 -3.86
CA LEU A 34 -12.87 -19.68 -5.31
C LEU A 34 -14.19 -19.66 -6.08
N ARG A 35 -15.19 -20.43 -5.61
CA ARG A 35 -16.51 -20.49 -6.26
C ARG A 35 -17.26 -19.16 -6.19
N GLU A 36 -17.15 -18.46 -5.08
CA GLU A 36 -17.75 -17.13 -4.91
C GLU A 36 -17.07 -16.11 -5.82
N VAL A 37 -15.74 -16.11 -5.89
CA VAL A 37 -14.99 -15.24 -6.81
C VAL A 37 -15.36 -15.50 -8.26
N ALA A 38 -15.37 -16.78 -8.69
CA ALA A 38 -15.75 -17.13 -10.05
C ALA A 38 -17.20 -16.71 -10.38
N LYS A 39 -18.15 -16.93 -9.44
CA LYS A 39 -19.54 -16.49 -9.59
C LYS A 39 -19.65 -14.97 -9.71
N ALA A 40 -18.94 -14.20 -8.86
CA ALA A 40 -18.96 -12.74 -8.88
C ALA A 40 -18.34 -12.19 -10.18
N ALA A 41 -17.33 -12.86 -10.72
CA ALA A 41 -16.72 -12.54 -12.02
C ALA A 41 -17.53 -13.04 -13.23
N ALA A 42 -18.71 -13.64 -13.03
CA ALA A 42 -19.55 -14.26 -14.07
C ALA A 42 -18.82 -15.38 -14.86
N ILE A 43 -17.96 -16.14 -14.20
CA ILE A 43 -17.14 -17.20 -14.80
C ILE A 43 -17.49 -18.54 -14.13
N VAL A 44 -17.48 -19.62 -14.91
CA VAL A 44 -17.61 -20.97 -14.33
C VAL A 44 -16.38 -21.33 -13.49
N PRO A 45 -16.51 -22.08 -12.39
CA PRO A 45 -15.37 -22.39 -11.50
C PRO A 45 -14.18 -23.04 -12.21
N THR A 46 -14.41 -23.84 -13.25
CA THR A 46 -13.34 -24.41 -14.08
C THR A 46 -12.56 -23.37 -14.89
N GLY A 47 -13.18 -22.23 -15.17
CA GLY A 47 -12.56 -21.08 -15.81
C GLY A 47 -11.56 -20.36 -14.92
N PHE A 48 -11.80 -20.33 -13.60
CA PHE A 48 -10.87 -19.77 -12.63
C PHE A 48 -9.48 -20.42 -12.72
N TYR A 49 -9.43 -21.75 -12.75
CA TYR A 49 -8.17 -22.52 -12.78
C TYR A 49 -7.30 -22.27 -14.03
N ARG A 50 -7.86 -21.66 -15.08
CA ARG A 50 -7.08 -21.22 -16.26
C ARG A 50 -6.25 -19.95 -15.99
N HIS A 51 -6.55 -19.22 -14.91
CA HIS A 51 -5.92 -17.97 -14.53
C HIS A 51 -5.14 -18.07 -13.22
N PHE A 52 -5.68 -18.79 -12.24
CA PHE A 52 -5.09 -18.98 -10.92
C PHE A 52 -5.23 -20.44 -10.49
N PRO A 53 -4.15 -21.10 -10.05
CA PRO A 53 -4.20 -22.48 -9.55
C PRO A 53 -5.01 -22.60 -8.24
N ASP A 54 -5.01 -21.56 -7.42
CA ASP A 54 -5.66 -21.49 -6.12
C ASP A 54 -5.94 -20.04 -5.69
N MET A 55 -6.51 -19.87 -4.49
CA MET A 55 -6.79 -18.56 -3.92
C MET A 55 -5.50 -17.81 -3.50
N ASP A 56 -4.45 -18.53 -3.09
CA ASP A 56 -3.17 -17.90 -2.76
C ASP A 56 -2.55 -17.22 -3.98
N ALA A 57 -2.59 -17.86 -5.15
CA ALA A 57 -2.12 -17.29 -6.40
C ALA A 57 -2.93 -16.04 -6.82
N LEU A 58 -4.25 -16.01 -6.55
CA LEU A 58 -5.09 -14.83 -6.73
C LEU A 58 -4.65 -13.72 -5.77
N GLY A 59 -4.44 -14.04 -4.49
CA GLY A 59 -3.97 -13.10 -3.47
C GLY A 59 -2.59 -12.50 -3.79
N LEU A 60 -1.66 -13.33 -4.27
CA LEU A 60 -0.34 -12.86 -4.73
C LEU A 60 -0.45 -11.90 -5.92
N ALA A 61 -1.40 -12.14 -6.83
CA ALA A 61 -1.64 -11.24 -7.95
C ALA A 61 -2.24 -9.90 -7.49
N LEU A 62 -3.12 -9.89 -6.48
CA LEU A 62 -3.62 -8.66 -5.87
C LEU A 62 -2.49 -7.86 -5.22
N VAL A 63 -1.56 -8.51 -4.50
CA VAL A 63 -0.37 -7.84 -3.94
C VAL A 63 0.47 -7.20 -5.04
N ALA A 64 0.66 -7.88 -6.18
CA ALA A 64 1.42 -7.35 -7.32
C ALA A 64 0.75 -6.10 -7.94
N GLU A 65 -0.59 -6.09 -8.08
CA GLU A 65 -1.31 -4.89 -8.55
C GLU A 65 -1.13 -3.70 -7.62
N VAL A 66 -1.17 -3.94 -6.30
CA VAL A 66 -0.93 -2.87 -5.34
C VAL A 66 0.52 -2.38 -5.39
N ASP A 67 1.51 -3.26 -5.59
CA ASP A 67 2.91 -2.85 -5.79
C ASP A 67 3.03 -1.90 -6.99
N ASP A 68 2.40 -2.22 -8.11
CA ASP A 68 2.39 -1.36 -9.30
C ASP A 68 1.74 0.00 -9.00
N THR A 69 0.62 0.02 -8.27
CA THR A 69 -0.06 1.25 -7.85
C THR A 69 0.83 2.10 -6.94
N PHE A 70 1.50 1.49 -5.95
CA PHE A 70 2.45 2.20 -5.09
C PHE A 70 3.62 2.79 -5.88
N ARG A 71 4.22 2.03 -6.79
CA ARG A 71 5.34 2.51 -7.62
C ARG A 71 4.93 3.68 -8.53
N GLN A 72 3.71 3.64 -9.06
CA GLN A 72 3.15 4.77 -9.82
C GLN A 72 2.95 6.00 -8.94
N THR A 73 2.39 5.82 -7.74
CA THR A 73 2.20 6.89 -6.76
C THR A 73 3.52 7.54 -6.35
N ILE A 74 4.53 6.73 -6.04
CA ILE A 74 5.88 7.23 -5.70
C ILE A 74 6.46 8.05 -6.85
N ARG A 75 6.29 7.62 -8.11
CA ARG A 75 6.72 8.40 -9.28
C ARG A 75 6.02 9.75 -9.36
N LEU A 76 4.71 9.81 -9.12
CA LEU A 76 3.94 11.06 -9.11
C LEU A 76 4.39 12.00 -7.98
N VAL A 77 4.63 11.46 -6.77
CA VAL A 77 5.15 12.23 -5.64
C VAL A 77 6.51 12.82 -5.97
N ARG A 78 7.43 12.03 -6.50
CA ARG A 78 8.77 12.50 -6.91
C ARG A 78 8.69 13.64 -7.93
N HIS A 79 7.81 13.54 -8.91
CA HIS A 79 7.63 14.59 -9.91
C HIS A 79 7.15 15.91 -9.29
N ASN A 80 6.18 15.85 -8.39
CA ASN A 80 5.61 17.04 -7.74
C ASN A 80 6.54 17.67 -6.68
N GLU A 81 7.42 16.90 -6.05
CA GLU A 81 8.38 17.43 -5.07
C GLU A 81 9.40 18.39 -5.69
N PHE A 82 9.80 18.16 -6.91
CA PHE A 82 10.71 19.05 -7.65
C PHE A 82 10.07 20.40 -7.95
N GLU A 83 8.74 20.48 -8.08
CA GLU A 83 8.03 21.70 -8.45
C GLU A 83 7.55 22.54 -7.25
N LEU A 84 7.22 21.91 -6.12
CA LEU A 84 6.50 22.56 -5.02
C LEU A 84 7.33 22.83 -3.75
N GLY A 85 8.59 22.42 -3.67
CA GLY A 85 9.54 22.73 -2.57
C GLY A 85 9.14 22.26 -1.16
N GLY A 86 8.03 21.56 -1.00
CA GLY A 86 7.48 21.08 0.27
C GLY A 86 7.01 19.64 0.24
N ILE A 87 7.80 18.74 0.83
CA ILE A 87 7.64 17.29 0.70
C ILE A 87 6.39 16.73 1.38
N THR A 88 5.99 17.25 2.55
CA THR A 88 5.15 16.45 3.45
C THR A 88 3.66 16.49 3.10
N ASP A 89 3.10 17.66 2.91
CA ASP A 89 1.64 17.80 2.78
C ASP A 89 1.14 17.41 1.38
N ALA A 90 1.92 17.74 0.34
CA ALA A 90 1.60 17.36 -1.03
C ALA A 90 1.70 15.85 -1.23
N SER A 91 2.77 15.22 -0.70
CA SER A 91 2.98 13.77 -0.78
C SER A 91 1.90 13.00 -0.03
N VAL A 92 1.51 13.45 1.16
CA VAL A 92 0.40 12.84 1.92
C VAL A 92 -0.90 12.98 1.16
N ARG A 93 -1.20 14.14 0.58
CA ARG A 93 -2.42 14.34 -0.20
C ARG A 93 -2.49 13.40 -1.41
N ILE A 94 -1.42 13.34 -2.22
CA ILE A 94 -1.36 12.44 -3.38
C ILE A 94 -1.57 10.98 -2.94
N PHE A 95 -0.91 10.56 -1.85
CA PHE A 95 -1.09 9.21 -1.32
C PHE A 95 -2.54 8.96 -0.91
N LEU A 96 -3.18 9.88 -0.21
CA LEU A 96 -4.57 9.74 0.22
C LEU A 96 -5.55 9.70 -0.97
N ASP A 97 -5.31 10.50 -2.00
CA ASP A 97 -6.11 10.49 -3.23
C ASP A 97 -5.98 9.12 -3.94
N VAL A 98 -4.78 8.52 -3.95
CA VAL A 98 -4.56 7.18 -4.52
C VAL A 98 -5.22 6.09 -3.66
N VAL A 99 -5.14 6.16 -2.33
CA VAL A 99 -5.86 5.24 -1.44
C VAL A 99 -7.36 5.30 -1.69
N ALA A 100 -7.92 6.50 -1.84
CA ALA A 100 -9.33 6.68 -2.14
C ALA A 100 -9.73 6.11 -3.52
N ALA A 101 -8.90 6.35 -4.55
CA ALA A 101 -9.12 5.85 -5.91
C ALA A 101 -9.01 4.32 -6.02
N HIS A 102 -8.19 3.68 -5.17
CA HIS A 102 -7.92 2.25 -5.18
C HIS A 102 -8.34 1.57 -3.85
N ARG A 103 -9.42 2.05 -3.26
CA ARG A 103 -9.88 1.68 -1.91
C ARG A 103 -9.91 0.17 -1.68
N ALA A 104 -10.45 -0.61 -2.61
CA ALA A 104 -10.60 -2.06 -2.46
C ALA A 104 -9.24 -2.79 -2.37
N GLN A 105 -8.26 -2.36 -3.16
CA GLN A 105 -6.90 -2.90 -3.15
C GLN A 105 -6.17 -2.56 -1.84
N PHE A 106 -6.30 -1.33 -1.36
CA PHE A 106 -5.70 -0.93 -0.08
C PHE A 106 -6.39 -1.59 1.12
N LEU A 107 -7.71 -1.84 1.04
CA LEU A 107 -8.44 -2.61 2.02
C LEU A 107 -7.92 -4.05 2.11
N PHE A 108 -7.63 -4.67 0.96
CA PHE A 108 -6.98 -5.99 0.91
C PHE A 108 -5.65 -5.97 1.66
N LEU A 109 -4.76 -5.02 1.38
CA LEU A 109 -3.48 -4.90 2.10
C LEU A 109 -3.67 -4.69 3.60
N ALA A 110 -4.55 -3.76 3.99
CA ALA A 110 -4.81 -3.41 5.38
C ALA A 110 -5.24 -4.63 6.22
N ARG A 111 -6.06 -5.50 5.64
CA ARG A 111 -6.59 -6.69 6.32
C ARG A 111 -5.64 -7.88 6.23
N GLU A 112 -5.09 -8.15 5.04
CA GLU A 112 -4.36 -9.39 4.79
C GLU A 112 -2.88 -9.34 5.21
N GLN A 113 -2.34 -8.19 5.60
CA GLN A 113 -1.05 -8.14 6.29
C GLN A 113 -1.03 -8.99 7.58
N TYR A 114 -2.22 -9.26 8.16
CA TYR A 114 -2.43 -10.14 9.32
C TYR A 114 -3.37 -11.31 9.00
N GLY A 115 -3.71 -11.51 7.73
CA GLY A 115 -4.67 -12.51 7.26
C GLY A 115 -4.20 -13.96 7.40
N GLY A 116 -5.06 -14.90 7.00
CA GLY A 116 -4.81 -16.34 7.16
C GLY A 116 -3.73 -16.91 6.23
N SER A 117 -3.62 -16.41 4.99
CA SER A 117 -2.64 -16.93 4.01
C SER A 117 -1.22 -16.49 4.35
N GLN A 118 -0.34 -17.47 4.61
CA GLN A 118 1.08 -17.21 4.83
C GLN A 118 1.75 -16.64 3.57
N ALA A 119 1.40 -17.13 2.40
CA ALA A 119 1.96 -16.68 1.13
C ALA A 119 1.66 -15.20 0.89
N VAL A 120 0.41 -14.79 1.12
CA VAL A 120 -0.03 -13.38 0.99
C VAL A 120 0.64 -12.49 2.03
N ARG A 121 0.68 -12.90 3.31
CA ARG A 121 1.40 -12.11 4.35
C ARG A 121 2.86 -11.88 4.00
N GLN A 122 3.56 -12.91 3.53
CA GLN A 122 4.96 -12.80 3.12
C GLN A 122 5.13 -11.90 1.89
N ALA A 123 4.21 -11.95 0.94
CA ALA A 123 4.22 -11.07 -0.22
C ALA A 123 4.02 -9.60 0.20
N ILE A 124 3.08 -9.31 1.09
CA ILE A 124 2.86 -7.96 1.65
C ILE A 124 4.09 -7.47 2.44
N ALA A 125 4.73 -8.35 3.21
CA ALA A 125 5.95 -8.01 3.94
C ALA A 125 7.10 -7.64 2.97
N ARG A 126 7.27 -8.40 1.86
CA ARG A 126 8.26 -8.10 0.82
C ARG A 126 7.93 -6.80 0.09
N LEU A 127 6.66 -6.55 -0.24
CA LEU A 127 6.19 -5.29 -0.83
C LEU A 127 6.59 -4.11 0.07
N ARG A 128 6.26 -4.17 1.35
CA ARG A 128 6.58 -3.12 2.32
C ARG A 128 8.09 -2.88 2.43
N GLN A 129 8.89 -3.94 2.48
CA GLN A 129 10.35 -3.83 2.50
C GLN A 129 10.90 -3.21 1.21
N GLY A 130 10.35 -3.59 0.05
CA GLY A 130 10.73 -3.01 -1.23
C GLY A 130 10.46 -1.50 -1.27
N ILE A 131 9.26 -1.07 -0.85
CA ILE A 131 8.91 0.35 -0.77
C ILE A 131 9.86 1.10 0.18
N SER A 132 10.20 0.50 1.34
CA SER A 132 11.14 1.10 2.30
C SER A 132 12.53 1.29 1.71
N ASN A 133 13.05 0.30 0.98
CA ASN A 133 14.35 0.37 0.33
C ASN A 133 14.38 1.45 -0.78
N ASP A 134 13.32 1.50 -1.60
CA ASP A 134 13.18 2.51 -2.65
C ASP A 134 13.13 3.92 -2.05
N LEU A 135 12.34 4.11 -0.97
CA LEU A 135 12.24 5.39 -0.26
C LEU A 135 13.59 5.79 0.35
N SER A 136 14.30 4.88 1.00
CA SER A 136 15.64 5.15 1.56
C SER A 136 16.61 5.63 0.48
N THR A 137 16.58 4.99 -0.69
CA THR A 137 17.40 5.37 -1.85
C THR A 137 17.06 6.77 -2.35
N ASP A 138 15.77 7.13 -2.37
CA ASP A 138 15.34 8.47 -2.79
C ASP A 138 15.74 9.54 -1.79
N LEU A 139 15.56 9.27 -0.50
CA LEU A 139 15.94 10.18 0.58
C LEU A 139 17.45 10.48 0.55
N ALA A 140 18.30 9.47 0.25
CA ALA A 140 19.74 9.64 0.12
C ALA A 140 20.15 10.63 -0.98
N ARG A 141 19.33 10.81 -2.03
CA ARG A 141 19.59 11.76 -3.12
C ARG A 141 19.20 13.19 -2.78
N MET A 142 18.46 13.42 -1.70
CA MET A 142 17.96 14.73 -1.33
C MET A 142 18.99 15.50 -0.48
N LYS A 143 19.38 16.69 -0.92
CA LYS A 143 20.37 17.54 -0.21
C LYS A 143 20.06 17.74 1.27
N ARG A 144 18.78 17.83 1.64
CA ARG A 144 18.34 18.05 3.03
C ARG A 144 18.67 16.90 3.98
N TRP A 145 18.93 15.67 3.46
CA TRP A 145 19.22 14.47 4.25
C TRP A 145 20.67 14.01 4.17
N GLN A 146 21.56 14.76 3.54
CA GLN A 146 22.98 14.41 3.37
C GLN A 146 23.77 14.27 4.69
N HIS A 147 23.21 14.81 5.80
CA HIS A 147 23.80 14.65 7.13
C HIS A 147 23.49 13.29 7.78
N LEU A 148 22.57 12.53 7.20
CA LEU A 148 22.17 11.19 7.67
C LEU A 148 23.02 10.14 6.98
N ASP A 149 23.46 9.14 7.74
CA ASP A 149 24.07 7.94 7.19
C ASP A 149 23.00 6.98 6.60
N ASN A 150 23.44 5.94 5.91
CA ASN A 150 22.56 4.98 5.27
C ASN A 150 21.68 4.24 6.28
N ALA A 151 22.15 4.00 7.51
CA ALA A 151 21.39 3.34 8.56
C ALA A 151 20.25 4.22 9.05
N ALA A 152 20.50 5.51 9.31
CA ALA A 152 19.48 6.48 9.70
C ALA A 152 18.44 6.69 8.59
N LEU A 153 18.86 6.76 7.32
CA LEU A 153 17.96 6.83 6.16
C LEU A 153 17.07 5.60 6.04
N ALA A 154 17.62 4.41 6.28
CA ALA A 154 16.84 3.16 6.27
C ALA A 154 15.80 3.13 7.40
N VAL A 155 16.18 3.57 8.61
CA VAL A 155 15.26 3.68 9.77
C VAL A 155 14.16 4.70 9.47
N MET A 156 14.50 5.87 8.93
CA MET A 156 13.50 6.89 8.57
C MET A 156 12.51 6.36 7.54
N ALA A 157 12.99 5.70 6.49
CA ALA A 157 12.16 5.11 5.44
C ALA A 157 11.23 4.01 6.01
N ASP A 158 11.75 3.13 6.85
CA ASP A 158 10.98 2.07 7.50
C ASP A 158 9.88 2.65 8.41
N LEU A 159 10.19 3.68 9.19
CA LEU A 159 9.21 4.38 10.04
C LEU A 159 8.09 5.01 9.20
N VAL A 160 8.43 5.70 8.11
CA VAL A 160 7.44 6.28 7.18
C VAL A 160 6.53 5.19 6.63
N VAL A 161 7.09 4.11 6.09
CA VAL A 161 6.31 3.02 5.49
C VAL A 161 5.44 2.31 6.53
N LYS A 162 5.97 2.02 7.71
CA LYS A 162 5.20 1.44 8.82
C LYS A 162 4.04 2.32 9.25
N THR A 163 4.27 3.63 9.37
CA THR A 163 3.24 4.61 9.72
C THR A 163 2.11 4.61 8.68
N VAL A 164 2.47 4.64 7.39
CA VAL A 164 1.51 4.58 6.28
C VAL A 164 0.67 3.30 6.36
N PHE A 165 1.31 2.12 6.45
CA PHE A 165 0.60 0.84 6.49
C PHE A 165 -0.26 0.67 7.75
N ALA A 166 0.19 1.16 8.90
CA ALA A 166 -0.58 1.12 10.15
C ALA A 166 -1.82 2.01 10.12
N THR A 167 -1.79 3.10 9.34
CA THR A 167 -2.90 4.04 9.24
C THR A 167 -3.93 3.63 8.16
N LEU A 168 -3.59 2.70 7.25
CA LEU A 168 -4.49 2.25 6.18
C LEU A 168 -5.89 1.83 6.68
N PRO A 169 -6.05 1.00 7.74
CA PRO A 169 -7.37 0.62 8.22
C PRO A 169 -8.22 1.84 8.60
N GLU A 170 -7.64 2.79 9.35
CA GLU A 170 -8.34 4.01 9.77
C GLU A 170 -8.74 4.89 8.58
N LEU A 171 -7.86 5.01 7.56
CA LEU A 171 -8.12 5.78 6.34
C LEU A 171 -9.24 5.18 5.48
N ILE A 172 -9.38 3.85 5.50
CA ILE A 172 -10.32 3.12 4.66
C ILE A 172 -11.68 2.98 5.33
N ASP A 173 -11.72 2.65 6.63
CA ASP A 173 -12.97 2.37 7.34
C ASP A 173 -13.72 3.65 7.66
N ASP A 174 -13.05 4.72 8.05
CA ASP A 174 -13.66 6.06 8.15
C ASP A 174 -12.62 7.20 8.13
N PRO A 175 -12.41 7.82 6.99
CA PRO A 175 -11.50 8.96 6.90
C PRO A 175 -11.96 10.19 7.67
N GLN A 176 -13.23 10.23 8.16
CA GLN A 176 -13.83 11.37 8.86
C GLN A 176 -14.27 11.07 10.30
N GLN A 177 -14.31 9.80 10.74
CA GLN A 177 -14.57 9.46 12.15
C GLN A 177 -13.35 9.83 13.01
N GLY A 178 -13.35 11.05 13.49
CA GLY A 178 -12.62 11.38 14.71
C GLY A 178 -13.62 11.42 15.88
N TYR A 179 -13.26 10.95 17.04
CA TYR A 179 -13.90 11.44 18.25
C TYR A 179 -13.92 12.95 18.19
N PRO A 180 -14.95 13.66 18.71
CA PRO A 180 -15.10 15.12 18.58
C PRO A 180 -13.89 15.97 19.03
N GLN A 181 -12.87 15.36 19.61
CA GLN A 181 -11.60 15.98 20.03
C GLN A 181 -10.35 15.25 19.49
N ALA A 182 -10.50 14.23 18.63
CA ALA A 182 -9.40 13.49 18.06
C ALA A 182 -9.12 13.96 16.63
N LEU A 183 -7.86 13.92 16.23
CA LEU A 183 -7.43 14.18 14.86
C LEU A 183 -8.08 13.15 13.92
N SER A 184 -8.52 13.61 12.75
CA SER A 184 -8.90 12.72 11.66
C SER A 184 -7.72 11.81 11.28
N ALA A 185 -7.97 10.65 10.68
CA ALA A 185 -6.92 9.74 10.21
C ALA A 185 -5.92 10.46 9.28
N ARG A 186 -6.41 11.40 8.47
CA ARG A 186 -5.60 12.26 7.59
C ARG A 186 -4.67 13.19 8.38
N GLU A 187 -5.19 13.88 9.38
CA GLU A 187 -4.38 14.78 10.23
C GLU A 187 -3.36 14.00 11.04
N LYS A 188 -3.77 12.85 11.58
CA LYS A 188 -2.91 11.96 12.35
C LYS A 188 -1.71 11.48 11.52
N ILE A 189 -1.93 10.93 10.32
CA ILE A 189 -0.82 10.50 9.46
C ILE A 189 0.10 11.67 9.09
N THR A 190 -0.49 12.83 8.77
CA THR A 190 0.28 14.04 8.44
C THR A 190 1.19 14.45 9.60
N GLN A 191 0.66 14.48 10.83
CA GLN A 191 1.44 14.84 12.02
C GLN A 191 2.52 13.80 12.33
N GLN A 192 2.21 12.50 12.22
CA GLN A 192 3.18 11.43 12.44
C GLN A 192 4.35 11.52 11.45
N LEU A 193 4.07 11.73 10.16
CA LEU A 193 5.11 11.89 9.15
C LEU A 193 5.94 13.15 9.38
N ARG A 194 5.28 14.28 9.72
CA ARG A 194 6.01 15.50 10.10
C ARG A 194 6.93 15.28 11.28
N PHE A 195 6.47 14.56 12.31
CA PHE A 195 7.28 14.24 13.48
C PHE A 195 8.52 13.43 13.12
N ILE A 196 8.37 12.41 12.23
CA ILE A 196 9.49 11.62 11.72
C ILE A 196 10.49 12.51 10.99
N PHE A 197 10.04 13.38 10.08
CA PHE A 197 10.92 14.25 9.31
C PHE A 197 11.58 15.34 10.16
N VAL A 198 10.89 15.90 11.13
CA VAL A 198 11.47 16.87 12.09
C VAL A 198 12.52 16.17 12.94
N GLY A 199 12.24 14.97 13.47
CA GLY A 199 13.20 14.18 14.22
C GLY A 199 14.44 13.85 13.40
N ALA A 200 14.26 13.39 12.16
CA ALA A 200 15.37 13.09 11.25
C ALA A 200 16.24 14.31 10.92
N ARG A 201 15.64 15.51 10.82
CA ARG A 201 16.38 16.76 10.56
C ARG A 201 17.38 17.10 11.67
N HIS A 202 17.07 16.72 12.91
CA HIS A 202 17.89 16.99 14.09
C HIS A 202 18.64 15.74 14.59
N TRP A 203 18.62 14.65 13.82
CA TRP A 203 19.29 13.42 14.18
C TRP A 203 20.79 13.58 14.17
N GLN A 204 21.44 13.29 15.31
CA GLN A 204 22.89 13.36 15.50
C GLN A 204 23.56 11.98 15.62
N GLY A 205 22.82 10.93 15.30
CA GLY A 205 23.24 9.55 15.53
C GLY A 205 22.96 9.10 16.97
N LEU A 206 23.19 7.81 17.22
CA LEU A 206 23.24 7.29 18.59
C LEU A 206 24.59 7.82 19.14
N GLY A 207 24.54 8.91 19.91
CA GLY A 207 25.68 9.38 20.67
C GLY A 207 26.31 8.18 21.37
N ASN A 208 27.64 8.05 21.28
CA ASN A 208 28.34 7.02 22.01
C ASN A 208 27.88 7.08 23.45
N PRO A 209 27.28 6.01 24.05
CA PRO A 209 26.99 6.04 25.47
C PRO A 209 28.34 6.13 26.19
N GLY A 210 28.64 7.34 26.70
CA GLY A 210 29.82 7.57 27.55
C GLY A 210 29.75 6.73 28.84
#